data_6d33b811cc2e51eb6ae2f63c80df762a
#
_entry.id   6d33b811cc2e51eb6ae2f63c80df762a
#
_cell.length_a   1.000
_cell.length_b   1.000
_cell.length_c   1.000
_cell.angle_alpha   90.00
_cell.angle_beta   90.00
_cell.angle_gamma   90.00
#
_symmetry.space_group_name_H-M   'P 1'
#
loop_
_entity.id
_entity.type
_entity.pdbx_description
1 polymer ?
#
loop_
_entity_poly.entity_id
_entity_poly.type
_entity_poly.pdbx_seq_one_letter_code
_entity_poly.pdbx_strand_id
1 'polypeptide(L)'
;MQTLIQPRKIEDEKRKQVILETLADQYSQDILQTIMDKPKSVMDITAETRIPVSTVYRRIQLLHDNKIVSISGTISDDGKKYFLYKSKIRSVSIISDCYSTKIEIVPNISDSEEGFLEGNMATQI
;
A
#
# COMPACT_ATOMS: atom_id res chain seq x y z
N MET A 1 7.97 -11.43 21.71
CA MET A 1 9.00 -11.02 20.79
C MET A 1 8.45 -10.15 19.67
N GLN A 2 9.24 -9.25 19.21
CA GLN A 2 8.80 -8.35 18.15
C GLN A 2 9.36 -8.76 16.81
N THR A 3 8.53 -8.61 15.80
CA THR A 3 8.98 -8.73 14.43
C THR A 3 9.64 -7.42 14.03
N LEU A 4 10.88 -7.50 13.57
CA LEU A 4 11.59 -6.32 13.12
C LEU A 4 11.39 -6.16 11.63
N ILE A 5 10.85 -5.03 11.24
CA ILE A 5 10.65 -4.71 9.83
C ILE A 5 11.68 -3.68 9.44
N GLN A 6 12.59 -4.11 8.56
CA GLN A 6 13.67 -3.25 8.12
C GLN A 6 13.16 -2.27 7.07
N PRO A 7 13.54 -0.99 7.16
CA PRO A 7 13.27 -0.06 6.08
C PRO A 7 13.96 -0.52 4.80
N ARG A 8 13.33 -0.28 3.67
CA ARG A 8 13.89 -0.63 2.38
C ARG A 8 14.14 0.64 1.57
N LYS A 9 15.35 0.75 1.06
CA LYS A 9 15.70 1.89 0.21
C LYS A 9 15.10 1.68 -1.18
N ILE A 10 14.51 2.74 -1.72
CA ILE A 10 13.97 2.73 -3.06
C ILE A 10 15.01 3.34 -3.99
N GLU A 11 15.45 2.58 -4.99
CA GLU A 11 16.46 3.04 -5.92
C GLU A 11 15.95 3.29 -7.32
N ASP A 12 14.82 2.68 -7.69
CA ASP A 12 14.20 2.90 -8.99
C ASP A 12 13.68 4.34 -9.06
N GLU A 13 14.19 5.11 -10.00
CA GLU A 13 13.85 6.54 -10.13
C GLU A 13 12.37 6.75 -10.39
N LYS A 14 11.75 5.91 -11.19
CA LYS A 14 10.33 6.05 -11.45
C LYS A 14 9.50 5.80 -10.19
N ARG A 15 9.87 4.79 -9.41
CA ARG A 15 9.16 4.52 -8.14
C ARG A 15 9.35 5.66 -7.16
N LYS A 16 10.57 6.25 -7.10
CA LYS A 16 10.80 7.41 -6.24
C LYS A 16 9.88 8.55 -6.64
N GLN A 17 9.77 8.82 -7.94
CA GLN A 17 8.92 9.90 -8.43
C GLN A 17 7.47 9.65 -8.07
N VAL A 18 6.97 8.43 -8.26
CA VAL A 18 5.58 8.10 -7.93
C VAL A 18 5.34 8.22 -6.43
N ILE A 19 6.29 7.79 -5.60
CA ILE A 19 6.15 7.92 -4.15
C ILE A 19 6.05 9.39 -3.75
N LEU A 20 6.91 10.25 -4.32
CA LEU A 20 6.86 11.67 -4.04
C LEU A 20 5.52 12.28 -4.47
N GLU A 21 5.04 11.91 -5.65
CA GLU A 21 3.76 12.39 -6.14
C GLU A 21 2.61 11.92 -5.28
N THR A 22 2.69 10.66 -4.82
CA THR A 22 1.67 10.10 -3.93
C THR A 22 1.55 10.89 -2.63
N LEU A 23 2.70 11.25 -2.05
CA LEU A 23 2.70 12.01 -0.81
C LEU A 23 2.17 13.42 -1.00
N ALA A 24 2.25 13.96 -2.21
CA ALA A 24 1.75 15.28 -2.52
C ALA A 24 0.29 15.26 -2.98
N ASP A 25 -0.29 14.09 -3.20
CA ASP A 25 -1.65 13.94 -3.72
C ASP A 25 -2.59 13.49 -2.61
N GLN A 26 -3.52 14.35 -2.23
CA GLN A 26 -4.42 14.05 -1.12
C GLN A 26 -5.30 12.83 -1.40
N TYR A 27 -5.75 12.66 -2.65
CA TYR A 27 -6.56 11.50 -2.99
C TYR A 27 -5.78 10.20 -2.76
N SER A 28 -4.53 10.15 -3.20
CA SER A 28 -3.71 8.95 -3.01
C SER A 28 -3.46 8.68 -1.53
N GLN A 29 -3.23 9.73 -0.74
CA GLN A 29 -3.03 9.54 0.68
C GLN A 29 -4.29 9.02 1.37
N ASP A 30 -5.45 9.57 1.02
CA ASP A 30 -6.71 9.11 1.60
C ASP A 30 -6.98 7.66 1.22
N ILE A 31 -6.71 7.29 -0.03
CA ILE A 31 -6.88 5.91 -0.47
C ILE A 31 -5.97 4.98 0.32
N LEU A 32 -4.68 5.29 0.41
CA LEU A 32 -3.72 4.44 1.12
C LEU A 32 -4.08 4.30 2.59
N GLN A 33 -4.51 5.38 3.23
CA GLN A 33 -4.91 5.34 4.63
C GLN A 33 -6.08 4.38 4.83
N THR A 34 -7.06 4.42 3.91
CA THR A 34 -8.25 3.58 3.99
C THR A 34 -7.92 2.10 3.88
N ILE A 35 -6.89 1.74 3.11
CA ILE A 35 -6.51 0.35 2.87
C ILE A 35 -5.23 -0.05 3.60
N MET A 36 -4.87 0.69 4.64
CA MET A 36 -3.65 0.41 5.39
C MET A 36 -3.74 -0.87 6.20
N ASP A 37 -4.84 -1.05 6.90
CA ASP A 37 -4.96 -2.16 7.83
C ASP A 37 -5.81 -3.31 7.30
N LYS A 38 -6.65 -3.06 6.32
CA LYS A 38 -7.61 -4.03 5.81
C LYS A 38 -7.78 -3.85 4.31
N PRO A 39 -7.74 -4.94 3.53
CA PRO A 39 -7.98 -4.82 2.09
C PRO A 39 -9.42 -4.42 1.83
N LYS A 40 -9.62 -3.60 0.80
CA LYS A 40 -10.95 -3.10 0.46
C LYS A 40 -11.12 -3.03 -1.05
N SER A 41 -12.38 -3.14 -1.48
CA SER A 41 -12.73 -2.98 -2.89
C SER A 41 -12.75 -1.50 -3.25
N VAL A 42 -12.76 -1.21 -4.55
CA VAL A 42 -12.89 0.17 -5.02
C VAL A 42 -14.18 0.80 -4.52
N MET A 43 -15.27 0.04 -4.51
CA MET A 43 -16.55 0.59 -4.03
C MET A 43 -16.49 0.94 -2.55
N ASP A 44 -15.82 0.11 -1.74
CA ASP A 44 -15.64 0.42 -0.33
C ASP A 44 -14.80 1.68 -0.16
N ILE A 45 -13.73 1.81 -0.93
CA ILE A 45 -12.86 2.98 -0.86
C ILE A 45 -13.65 4.23 -1.23
N THR A 46 -14.42 4.17 -2.31
CA THR A 46 -15.25 5.29 -2.75
C THR A 46 -16.25 5.68 -1.67
N ALA A 47 -16.90 4.69 -1.06
CA ALA A 47 -17.90 4.94 -0.02
C ALA A 47 -17.28 5.61 1.20
N GLU A 48 -16.06 5.20 1.59
CA GLU A 48 -15.43 5.73 2.80
C GLU A 48 -14.75 7.08 2.57
N THR A 49 -14.15 7.27 1.40
CA THR A 49 -13.38 8.49 1.13
C THR A 49 -14.19 9.55 0.40
N ARG A 50 -15.27 9.15 -0.25
CA ARG A 50 -16.10 10.00 -1.11
C ARG A 50 -15.36 10.49 -2.34
N ILE A 51 -14.26 9.87 -2.69
CA ILE A 51 -13.53 10.16 -3.91
C ILE A 51 -14.31 9.50 -5.07
N PRO A 52 -14.47 10.19 -6.19
CA PRO A 52 -15.18 9.60 -7.33
C PRO A 52 -14.55 8.29 -7.79
N VAL A 53 -15.38 7.34 -8.18
CA VAL A 53 -14.92 5.98 -8.50
C VAL A 53 -13.86 5.97 -9.61
N SER A 54 -14.00 6.81 -10.62
CA SER A 54 -13.02 6.87 -11.70
C SER A 54 -11.66 7.35 -11.20
N THR A 55 -11.66 8.28 -10.26
CA THR A 55 -10.43 8.76 -9.66
C THR A 55 -9.77 7.68 -8.82
N VAL A 56 -10.57 6.94 -8.04
CA VAL A 56 -10.04 5.83 -7.24
C VAL A 56 -9.38 4.79 -8.17
N TYR A 57 -10.04 4.40 -9.25
CA TYR A 57 -9.46 3.44 -10.19
C TYR A 57 -8.14 3.93 -10.76
N ARG A 58 -8.08 5.18 -11.19
CA ARG A 58 -6.85 5.74 -11.77
C ARG A 58 -5.71 5.78 -10.77
N ARG A 59 -5.98 6.23 -9.55
CA ARG A 59 -4.96 6.28 -8.50
C ARG A 59 -4.48 4.89 -8.11
N ILE A 60 -5.42 3.97 -7.94
CA ILE A 60 -5.09 2.58 -7.57
C ILE A 60 -4.23 1.93 -8.65
N GLN A 61 -4.56 2.16 -9.92
CA GLN A 61 -3.78 1.59 -11.01
C GLN A 61 -2.34 2.09 -10.99
N LEU A 62 -2.15 3.38 -10.80
CA LEU A 62 -0.82 3.96 -10.71
C LEU A 62 -0.04 3.39 -9.52
N LEU A 63 -0.70 3.31 -8.36
CA LEU A 63 -0.06 2.81 -7.15
C LEU A 63 0.29 1.33 -7.29
N HIS A 64 -0.58 0.56 -7.90
CA HIS A 64 -0.33 -0.86 -8.12
C HIS A 64 0.82 -1.08 -9.12
N ASP A 65 0.84 -0.32 -10.20
CA ASP A 65 1.88 -0.45 -11.22
C ASP A 65 3.27 -0.14 -10.65
N ASN A 66 3.33 0.65 -9.59
CA ASN A 66 4.58 1.03 -8.95
C ASN A 66 4.80 0.33 -7.62
N LYS A 67 4.11 -0.79 -7.40
CA LYS A 67 4.32 -1.70 -6.26
C LYS A 67 4.04 -1.06 -4.91
N ILE A 68 3.12 -0.10 -4.88
CA ILE A 68 2.71 0.56 -3.63
C ILE A 68 1.45 -0.09 -3.07
N VAL A 69 0.64 -0.70 -3.93
CA VAL A 69 -0.61 -1.36 -3.56
C VAL A 69 -0.59 -2.79 -4.04
N SER A 70 -1.11 -3.70 -3.23
CA SER A 70 -1.29 -5.09 -3.63
C SER A 70 -2.75 -5.35 -3.98
N ILE A 71 -2.97 -6.33 -4.83
CA ILE A 71 -4.31 -6.75 -5.26
C ILE A 71 -4.52 -8.20 -4.89
N SER A 72 -5.69 -8.52 -4.33
CA SER A 72 -6.12 -9.90 -4.15
C SER A 72 -7.52 -10.05 -4.71
N GLY A 73 -7.85 -11.26 -5.15
CA GLY A 73 -9.19 -11.53 -5.66
C GLY A 73 -10.04 -12.22 -4.61
N THR A 74 -11.35 -12.01 -4.70
CA THR A 74 -12.29 -12.73 -3.86
C THR A 74 -13.57 -12.95 -4.64
N ILE A 75 -14.41 -13.87 -4.17
CA ILE A 75 -15.67 -14.21 -4.81
C ILE A 75 -16.78 -13.94 -3.82
N SER A 76 -17.77 -13.17 -4.25
CA SER A 76 -18.92 -12.86 -3.40
C SER A 76 -19.87 -14.06 -3.32
N ASP A 77 -20.84 -13.97 -2.43
CA ASP A 77 -21.80 -15.07 -2.22
C ASP A 77 -22.59 -15.39 -3.49
N ASP A 78 -22.77 -14.42 -4.35
CA ASP A 78 -23.50 -14.62 -5.60
C ASP A 78 -22.59 -15.06 -6.75
N GLY A 79 -21.33 -15.40 -6.45
CA GLY A 79 -20.39 -15.91 -7.42
C GLY A 79 -19.64 -14.89 -8.23
N LYS A 80 -19.83 -13.60 -7.94
CA LYS A 80 -19.12 -12.55 -8.68
C LYS A 80 -17.73 -12.34 -8.12
N LYS A 81 -16.76 -12.21 -9.04
CA LYS A 81 -15.38 -11.95 -8.68
C LYS A 81 -15.16 -10.45 -8.53
N TYR A 82 -14.44 -10.05 -7.49
CA TYR A 82 -14.02 -8.67 -7.34
C TYR A 82 -12.66 -8.61 -6.69
N PHE A 83 -12.02 -7.43 -6.75
CA PHE A 83 -10.66 -7.26 -6.28
C PHE A 83 -10.63 -6.43 -5.01
N LEU A 84 -9.70 -6.80 -4.14
CA LEU A 84 -9.42 -6.07 -2.91
C LEU A 84 -8.02 -5.50 -2.99
N TYR A 85 -7.85 -4.31 -2.45
CA TYR A 85 -6.59 -3.58 -2.51
C TYR A 85 -6.10 -3.28 -1.11
N LYS A 86 -4.79 -3.42 -0.91
CA LYS A 86 -4.18 -3.12 0.38
C LYS A 86 -2.86 -2.39 0.15
N SER A 87 -2.53 -1.44 1.03
CA SER A 87 -1.27 -0.72 0.94
C SER A 87 -0.11 -1.67 1.24
N LYS A 88 0.94 -1.63 0.43
CA LYS A 88 2.17 -2.37 0.66
C LYS A 88 3.17 -1.57 1.49
N ILE A 89 2.87 -0.31 1.77
CA ILE A 89 3.77 0.61 2.45
C ILE A 89 3.11 1.08 3.74
N ARG A 90 3.84 0.96 4.86
CA ARG A 90 3.38 1.45 6.16
C ARG A 90 3.81 2.89 6.39
N SER A 91 5.02 3.22 6.04
CA SER A 91 5.53 4.59 6.19
C SER A 91 6.64 4.86 5.20
N VAL A 92 6.92 6.14 4.99
CA VAL A 92 7.93 6.60 4.04
C VAL A 92 8.80 7.64 4.73
N SER A 93 10.13 7.52 4.56
CA SER A 93 11.08 8.52 5.01
C SER A 93 11.77 9.10 3.80
N ILE A 94 11.88 10.42 3.74
CA ILE A 94 12.52 11.12 2.64
C ILE A 94 13.56 12.07 3.18
N ILE A 95 14.77 12.00 2.62
CA ILE A 95 15.84 12.94 2.91
C ILE A 95 16.34 13.51 1.60
N SER A 96 16.26 14.80 1.47
CA SER A 96 16.72 15.49 0.25
C SER A 96 17.65 16.64 0.63
N ASP A 97 18.80 16.72 -0.04
CA ASP A 97 19.81 17.73 0.24
C ASP A 97 20.12 18.62 -0.96
N CYS A 98 19.20 18.68 -1.91
CA CYS A 98 19.33 19.44 -3.15
C CYS A 98 20.18 18.76 -4.21
N TYR A 99 20.97 17.76 -3.83
CA TYR A 99 21.76 16.99 -4.79
C TYR A 99 21.15 15.64 -5.05
N SER A 100 20.54 15.06 -4.03
CA SER A 100 19.94 13.75 -4.16
C SER A 100 18.76 13.64 -3.22
N THR A 101 17.85 12.72 -3.54
CA THR A 101 16.72 12.39 -2.70
C THR A 101 16.79 10.92 -2.37
N LYS A 102 16.83 10.61 -1.08
CA LYS A 102 16.81 9.23 -0.60
C LYS A 102 15.44 8.93 -0.05
N ILE A 103 14.89 7.81 -0.49
CA ILE A 103 13.58 7.37 -0.04
C ILE A 103 13.72 5.98 0.56
N GLU A 104 13.21 5.82 1.77
CA GLU A 104 13.12 4.51 2.42
C GLU A 104 11.67 4.26 2.79
N ILE A 105 11.24 3.02 2.63
CA ILE A 105 9.89 2.63 3.02
C ILE A 105 9.96 1.57 4.10
N VAL A 106 8.96 1.60 4.99
CA VAL A 106 8.71 0.49 5.92
C VAL A 106 7.56 -0.29 5.30
N PRO A 107 7.79 -1.57 4.95
CA PRO A 107 6.72 -2.37 4.34
C PRO A 107 5.55 -2.57 5.28
N ASN A 108 4.36 -2.65 4.70
CA ASN A 108 3.17 -3.02 5.43
C ASN A 108 3.04 -4.54 5.37
N ILE A 109 2.87 -5.18 6.50
CA ILE A 109 2.79 -6.64 6.54
C ILE A 109 1.34 -7.05 6.27
N SER A 110 1.16 -7.95 5.29
CA SER A 110 -0.16 -8.49 5.01
C SER A 110 -0.55 -9.49 6.10
N ASP A 111 -1.85 -9.78 6.20
CA ASP A 111 -2.33 -10.74 7.19
C ASP A 111 -1.65 -12.10 7.03
N SER A 112 -1.43 -12.54 5.78
CA SER A 112 -0.77 -13.80 5.55
C SER A 112 0.69 -13.76 5.97
N GLU A 113 1.37 -12.64 5.75
CA GLU A 113 2.75 -12.48 6.18
C GLU A 113 2.85 -12.45 7.70
N GLU A 114 1.91 -11.78 8.35
CA GLU A 114 1.87 -11.77 9.80
C GLU A 114 1.66 -13.17 10.35
N GLY A 115 0.73 -13.89 9.76
CA GLY A 115 0.48 -15.27 10.17
C GLY A 115 1.70 -16.14 9.98
N PHE A 116 2.38 -16.00 8.86
CA PHE A 116 3.59 -16.74 8.59
C PHE A 116 4.68 -16.42 9.62
N LEU A 117 4.89 -15.14 9.88
CA LEU A 117 5.92 -14.74 10.84
C LEU A 117 5.61 -15.27 12.23
N GLU A 118 4.36 -15.18 12.64
CA GLU A 118 3.96 -15.70 13.94
C GLU A 118 4.14 -17.21 14.02
N GLY A 119 3.78 -17.90 12.96
CA GLY A 119 3.91 -19.34 12.93
C GLY A 119 5.34 -19.81 12.94
N ASN A 120 6.22 -19.11 12.24
CA ASN A 120 7.63 -19.51 12.14
C ASN A 120 8.47 -18.99 13.27
N MET A 121 8.15 -17.82 13.73
CA MET A 121 8.94 -17.17 14.71
C MET A 121 8.33 -17.32 16.02
N ALA A 122 7.33 -18.10 15.87
CA ALA A 122 6.53 -18.16 16.94
C ALA A 122 7.29 -17.65 17.86
N THR A 123 7.64 -17.62 16.71
CA THR A 123 8.13 -17.02 16.60
C THR A 123 8.46 -15.90 16.27
N GLN A 124 8.58 -15.33 15.95
CA GLN A 124 8.90 -14.25 15.63
C GLN A 124 8.40 -13.30 15.57
N ILE A 125 8.05 -13.37 15.62
CA ILE A 125 7.60 -12.53 15.78
C ILE A 125 7.02 -12.38 15.95
#